data_5fddf4b8f73357cb53c93e50c48de362
#
_entry.id   5fddf4b8f73357cb53c93e50c48de362
#
_cell.length_a   1.000
_cell.length_b   1.000
_cell.length_c   1.000
_cell.angle_alpha   90.00
_cell.angle_beta   90.00
_cell.angle_gamma   90.00
#
_symmetry.space_group_name_H-M   'P 1'
#
loop_
_entity.id
_entity.type
_entity.pdbx_description
1 polymer ?
#
loop_
_entity_poly.entity_id
_entity_poly.type
_entity_poly.pdbx_seq_one_letter_code
_entity_poly.pdbx_strand_id
1 'polypeptide(L)'
;MIKLTTLLTAAAIVGTGVSAAGAQTVGDWVLGQYKGAGYWFPGVVEKINGDKVTIRYDDKDRETVGLKDVRPYDWMIGMKVECNFKGQGEWYPGKIASLAGEKIGIAYDDGDKETTKTGRCRSK
;
A
#
# COMPACT_ATOMS: atom_id res chain seq x y z
N MET A 1 -4.00 3.09 -13.96
CA MET A 1 -4.03 3.59 -13.37
C MET A 1 -3.91 4.83 -13.23
N ILE A 2 -4.50 5.39 -12.85
CA ILE A 2 -4.58 6.55 -12.72
C ILE A 2 -3.72 7.24 -11.98
N LYS A 3 -3.03 6.74 -11.21
CA LYS A 3 -2.19 7.50 -10.52
C LYS A 3 -1.41 8.37 -11.26
N LEU A 4 -1.19 8.14 -12.37
CA LEU A 4 -0.39 8.91 -13.07
C LEU A 4 -0.85 10.13 -13.34
N THR A 5 -1.87 10.25 -13.56
CA THR A 5 -2.36 11.42 -13.98
C THR A 5 -2.05 12.36 -13.08
N THR A 6 -1.74 12.10 -12.18
CA THR A 6 -1.59 13.02 -11.35
C THR A 6 -0.49 13.62 -11.44
N LEU A 7 0.14 13.46 -11.87
CA LEU A 7 1.10 14.09 -11.85
C LEU A 7 1.21 15.17 -12.35
N LEU A 8 1.00 15.36 -12.83
CA LEU A 8 0.94 16.31 -13.39
C LEU A 8 0.81 17.30 -12.81
N THR A 9 0.73 17.38 -12.58
CA THR A 9 0.47 18.26 -12.14
C THR A 9 1.02 18.78 -11.36
N ALA A 10 1.43 18.58 -11.36
CA ALA A 10 1.66 19.03 -10.80
C ALA A 10 2.26 19.61 -10.75
N ALA A 11 2.57 19.51 -11.02
CA ALA A 11 2.83 19.95 -10.95
C ALA A 11 3.15 20.72 -10.82
N ALA A 12 3.17 20.82 -10.84
CA ALA A 12 3.14 21.39 -10.77
C ALA A 12 3.46 22.10 -10.24
N ILE A 13 3.57 22.22 -9.92
CA ILE A 13 3.62 22.75 -9.37
C ILE A 13 4.24 23.21 -8.92
N VAL A 14 4.85 23.38 -8.82
CA VAL A 14 5.23 23.67 -8.45
C VAL A 14 5.87 23.86 -7.81
N GLY A 15 6.53 23.73 -7.75
CA GLY A 15 7.07 23.91 -7.34
C GLY A 15 7.49 23.72 -6.35
N THR A 16 7.57 23.66 -5.94
CA THR A 16 7.80 23.64 -5.08
C THR A 16 8.14 22.71 -4.48
N GLY A 17 8.43 22.15 -4.65
CA GLY A 17 8.62 21.48 -4.27
C GLY A 17 8.59 20.55 -3.53
N VAL A 18 8.60 20.25 -3.34
CA VAL A 18 8.49 19.76 -2.62
C VAL A 18 8.32 18.67 -2.25
N SER A 19 8.66 18.19 -2.05
CA SER A 19 8.44 17.36 -1.49
C SER A 19 7.63 16.46 -1.80
N ALA A 20 7.68 16.13 -2.61
CA ALA A 20 6.81 15.28 -3.07
C ALA A 20 6.73 14.09 -2.24
N ALA A 21 7.71 13.76 -1.58
CA ALA A 21 7.64 12.57 -0.87
C ALA A 21 6.45 12.42 -0.01
N GLY A 22 6.00 13.41 0.58
CA GLY A 22 4.86 13.30 1.42
C GLY A 22 3.58 13.72 0.78
N ALA A 23 3.62 14.03 -0.50
CA ALA A 23 2.45 14.62 -1.13
C ALA A 23 1.48 13.56 -1.59
N GLN A 24 0.51 13.25 -0.78
CA GLN A 24 -0.52 12.30 -1.13
C GLN A 24 -1.76 13.03 -1.61
N THR A 25 -2.56 12.38 -2.42
CA THR A 25 -3.80 12.90 -2.94
C THR A 25 -4.91 11.90 -2.65
N VAL A 26 -6.10 12.39 -2.38
CA VAL A 26 -7.24 11.50 -2.16
C VAL A 26 -7.38 10.62 -3.39
N GLY A 27 -7.54 9.33 -3.16
CA GLY A 27 -7.64 8.33 -4.20
C GLY A 27 -6.33 7.64 -4.54
N ASP A 28 -5.21 8.14 -4.03
CA ASP A 28 -3.93 7.49 -4.30
C ASP A 28 -3.84 6.14 -3.61
N TRP A 29 -3.19 5.21 -4.28
CA TRP A 29 -2.85 3.95 -3.65
C TRP A 29 -1.59 4.18 -2.82
N VAL A 30 -1.62 3.71 -1.59
CA VAL A 30 -0.54 3.95 -0.63
C VAL A 30 -0.29 2.69 0.19
N LEU A 31 0.81 2.73 0.92
CA LEU A 31 1.06 1.78 1.98
C LEU A 31 1.06 2.56 3.28
N GLY A 32 0.36 2.05 4.27
CA GLY A 32 0.33 2.67 5.59
C GLY A 32 0.90 1.74 6.62
N GLN A 33 1.59 2.30 7.62
CA GLN A 33 2.13 1.49 8.69
C GLN A 33 1.09 1.38 9.78
N TYR A 34 0.30 0.33 9.73
CA TYR A 34 -0.83 0.15 10.62
C TYR A 34 -0.38 0.11 12.07
N LYS A 35 -0.90 1.04 12.85
CA LYS A 35 -0.58 1.19 14.27
C LYS A 35 0.91 1.25 14.56
N GLY A 36 1.69 1.71 13.59
CA GLY A 36 3.12 1.86 13.78
C GLY A 36 3.85 0.57 14.05
N ALA A 37 3.32 -0.55 13.61
CA ALA A 37 3.84 -1.86 13.99
C ALA A 37 4.99 -2.39 13.16
N GLY A 38 5.50 -1.61 12.25
CA GLY A 38 6.66 -2.04 11.46
C GLY A 38 6.33 -2.74 10.17
N TYR A 39 5.06 -2.94 9.87
CA TYR A 39 4.61 -3.52 8.62
C TYR A 39 3.76 -2.54 7.85
N TRP A 40 3.84 -2.61 6.53
CA TRP A 40 3.14 -1.70 5.64
C TRP A 40 2.00 -2.44 4.93
N PHE A 41 0.81 -1.86 4.99
CA PHE A 41 -0.39 -2.47 4.43
C PHE A 41 -0.97 -1.60 3.32
N PRO A 42 -1.47 -2.20 2.25
CA PRO A 42 -1.98 -1.42 1.13
C PRO A 42 -3.36 -0.83 1.41
N GLY A 43 -3.57 0.34 0.89
CA GLY A 43 -4.84 1.03 1.04
C GLY A 43 -4.93 2.21 0.10
N VAL A 44 -5.97 3.00 0.27
CA VAL A 44 -6.26 4.15 -0.56
C VAL A 44 -6.45 5.36 0.35
N VAL A 45 -5.90 6.50 -0.07
CA VAL A 45 -6.09 7.74 0.69
C VAL A 45 -7.54 8.16 0.58
N GLU A 46 -8.20 8.28 1.69
CA GLU A 46 -9.60 8.64 1.73
C GLU A 46 -9.78 10.11 2.08
N LYS A 47 -8.89 10.67 2.87
CA LYS A 47 -9.03 12.02 3.35
C LYS A 47 -7.68 12.58 3.75
N ILE A 48 -7.44 13.84 3.52
CA ILE A 48 -6.21 14.50 3.93
C ILE A 48 -6.60 15.74 4.74
N ASN A 49 -5.98 15.90 5.90
CA ASN A 49 -6.26 17.04 6.75
C ASN A 49 -4.92 17.52 7.29
N GLY A 50 -4.33 18.50 6.63
CA GLY A 50 -3.01 18.97 6.98
C GLY A 50 -1.97 17.91 6.79
N ASP A 51 -1.26 17.54 7.84
CA ASP A 51 -0.25 16.51 7.76
C ASP A 51 -0.78 15.16 8.23
N LYS A 52 -2.11 15.01 8.28
CA LYS A 52 -2.73 13.74 8.64
C LYS A 52 -3.42 13.14 7.43
N VAL A 53 -3.27 11.86 7.26
CA VAL A 53 -3.84 11.15 6.12
C VAL A 53 -4.71 10.02 6.64
N THR A 54 -5.95 9.96 6.19
CA THR A 54 -6.84 8.85 6.53
C THR A 54 -6.75 7.84 5.39
N ILE A 55 -6.39 6.62 5.73
CA ILE A 55 -6.23 5.53 4.79
C ILE A 55 -7.35 4.54 5.00
N ARG A 56 -7.99 4.13 3.91
CA ARG A 56 -8.88 2.99 3.96
C ARG A 56 -8.08 1.82 3.42
N TYR A 57 -7.70 0.94 4.29
CA TYR A 57 -6.90 -0.22 3.90
C TYR A 57 -7.71 -1.19 3.03
N ASP A 58 -7.03 -2.00 2.26
CA ASP A 58 -7.71 -2.93 1.34
C ASP A 58 -8.53 -3.97 2.10
N ASP A 59 -8.25 -4.20 3.38
CA ASP A 59 -9.05 -5.12 4.19
C ASP A 59 -10.25 -4.41 4.82
N LYS A 60 -10.50 -3.15 4.45
CA LYS A 60 -11.62 -2.34 4.89
C LYS A 60 -11.42 -1.60 6.21
N ASP A 61 -10.32 -1.81 6.90
CA ASP A 61 -10.02 -1.00 8.08
C ASP A 61 -9.67 0.42 7.68
N ARG A 62 -9.80 1.34 8.60
CA ARG A 62 -9.42 2.74 8.38
C ARG A 62 -8.51 3.20 9.49
N GLU A 63 -7.60 4.09 9.15
CA GLU A 63 -6.70 4.66 10.13
C GLU A 63 -6.26 6.04 9.67
N THR A 64 -6.12 6.97 10.61
CA THR A 64 -5.55 8.28 10.30
C THR A 64 -4.13 8.29 10.84
N VAL A 65 -3.17 8.57 9.95
CA VAL A 65 -1.76 8.50 10.31
C VAL A 65 -1.06 9.79 9.93
N GLY A 66 0.12 10.00 10.49
CA GLY A 66 0.98 11.11 10.10
C GLY A 66 1.72 10.76 8.83
N LEU A 67 2.38 11.75 8.24
CA LEU A 67 3.07 11.55 6.97
C LEU A 67 4.18 10.52 7.04
N LYS A 68 4.79 10.31 8.18
CA LYS A 68 5.85 9.32 8.28
C LYS A 68 5.35 7.90 8.20
N ASP A 69 4.06 7.70 8.36
CA ASP A 69 3.47 6.36 8.37
C ASP A 69 2.68 6.06 7.09
N VAL A 70 2.90 6.83 6.04
CA VAL A 70 2.28 6.59 4.75
C VAL A 70 3.32 6.79 3.66
N ARG A 71 3.30 5.95 2.64
CA ARG A 71 4.21 6.08 1.50
C ARG A 71 3.52 5.55 0.25
N PRO A 72 4.01 5.90 -0.94
CA PRO A 72 3.39 5.45 -2.17
C PRO A 72 3.36 3.91 -2.24
N TYR A 73 2.31 3.38 -2.85
CA TYR A 73 2.20 1.95 -3.09
C TYR A 73 3.25 1.55 -4.13
N ASP A 74 4.16 0.69 -3.75
CA ASP A 74 5.28 0.34 -4.61
C ASP A 74 5.44 -1.16 -4.83
N TRP A 75 4.44 -1.95 -4.50
CA TRP A 75 4.53 -3.39 -4.66
C TRP A 75 4.68 -3.78 -6.12
N MET A 76 5.53 -4.74 -6.39
CA MET A 76 5.76 -5.22 -7.74
C MET A 76 6.14 -6.68 -7.70
N ILE A 77 6.05 -7.34 -8.84
CA ILE A 77 6.40 -8.76 -8.94
C ILE A 77 7.83 -8.97 -8.48
N GLY A 78 8.03 -9.98 -7.69
CA GLY A 78 9.33 -10.34 -7.13
C GLY A 78 9.60 -9.78 -5.73
N MET A 79 8.79 -8.84 -5.26
CA MET A 79 9.01 -8.29 -3.92
C MET A 79 8.60 -9.28 -2.85
N LYS A 80 9.30 -9.21 -1.73
CA LYS A 80 8.99 -10.06 -0.58
C LYS A 80 7.83 -9.46 0.18
N VAL A 81 6.89 -10.28 0.55
CA VAL A 81 5.75 -9.90 1.36
C VAL A 81 5.42 -11.03 2.32
N GLU A 82 4.58 -10.73 3.29
CA GLU A 82 4.00 -11.76 4.14
C GLU A 82 2.51 -11.73 3.93
N CYS A 83 1.90 -12.88 3.77
CA CYS A 83 0.46 -12.93 3.54
C CYS A 83 -0.22 -13.90 4.49
N ASN A 84 -1.48 -13.57 4.79
CA ASN A 84 -2.30 -14.35 5.69
C ASN A 84 -2.92 -15.48 4.86
N PHE A 85 -2.23 -16.62 4.82
CA PHE A 85 -2.59 -17.75 3.96
C PHE A 85 -4.04 -18.15 4.22
N LYS A 86 -4.85 -18.11 3.19
CA LYS A 86 -6.27 -18.44 3.25
C LYS A 86 -7.04 -17.67 4.31
N GLY A 87 -6.50 -16.55 4.75
CA GLY A 87 -7.18 -15.73 5.74
C GLY A 87 -7.28 -16.35 7.12
N GLN A 88 -6.42 -17.28 7.45
CA GLN A 88 -6.52 -18.04 8.69
C GLN A 88 -5.81 -17.41 9.88
N GLY A 89 -5.21 -16.26 9.71
CA GLY A 89 -4.62 -15.53 10.83
C GLY A 89 -3.13 -15.68 11.02
N GLU A 90 -2.48 -16.56 10.26
CA GLU A 90 -1.03 -16.69 10.32
C GLU A 90 -0.40 -16.12 9.08
N TRP A 91 0.72 -15.45 9.25
CA TRP A 91 1.40 -14.75 8.17
C TRP A 91 2.63 -15.51 7.72
N TYR A 92 2.72 -15.79 6.44
CA TYR A 92 3.82 -16.57 5.88
C TYR A 92 4.56 -15.77 4.83
N PRO A 93 5.87 -15.88 4.79
CA PRO A 93 6.67 -15.13 3.83
C PRO A 93 6.60 -15.71 2.43
N GLY A 94 6.68 -14.86 1.45
CA GLY A 94 6.69 -15.26 0.06
C GLY A 94 7.06 -14.10 -0.82
N LYS A 95 6.90 -14.28 -2.13
CA LYS A 95 7.17 -13.24 -3.10
C LYS A 95 5.94 -13.02 -3.96
N ILE A 96 5.77 -11.80 -4.40
CA ILE A 96 4.68 -11.45 -5.28
C ILE A 96 4.94 -12.08 -6.65
N ALA A 97 4.04 -12.91 -7.11
CA ALA A 97 4.16 -13.57 -8.40
C ALA A 97 3.27 -12.89 -9.45
N SER A 98 2.20 -12.24 -9.06
CA SER A 98 1.34 -11.49 -9.97
C SER A 98 0.58 -10.41 -9.24
N LEU A 99 0.24 -9.35 -9.94
CA LEU A 99 -0.52 -8.23 -9.38
C LEU A 99 -1.50 -7.74 -10.41
N ALA A 100 -2.76 -7.56 -10.01
CA ALA A 100 -3.77 -6.98 -10.86
C ALA A 100 -4.79 -6.29 -9.95
N GLY A 101 -4.62 -4.98 -9.76
CA GLY A 101 -5.47 -4.24 -8.84
C GLY A 101 -5.32 -4.75 -7.42
N GLU A 102 -6.41 -5.18 -6.83
CA GLU A 102 -6.40 -5.74 -5.47
C GLU A 102 -6.24 -7.25 -5.47
N LYS A 103 -5.89 -7.85 -6.61
CA LYS A 103 -5.67 -9.28 -6.67
C LYS A 103 -4.18 -9.53 -6.72
N ILE A 104 -3.69 -10.46 -5.94
CA ILE A 104 -2.27 -10.72 -5.84
C ILE A 104 -2.01 -12.22 -5.82
N GLY A 105 -1.03 -12.65 -6.59
CA GLY A 105 -0.58 -14.03 -6.56
C GLY A 105 0.72 -14.09 -5.79
N ILE A 106 0.84 -15.07 -4.90
CA ILE A 106 1.98 -15.23 -4.01
C ILE A 106 2.61 -16.58 -4.23
N ALA A 107 3.94 -16.61 -4.31
CA ALA A 107 4.68 -17.85 -4.26
C ALA A 107 5.35 -17.86 -2.89
N TYR A 108 4.84 -18.69 -2.00
CA TYR A 108 5.35 -18.75 -0.63
C TYR A 108 6.72 -19.43 -0.60
N ASP A 109 7.50 -19.09 0.39
CA ASP A 109 8.85 -19.64 0.52
C ASP A 109 8.84 -21.16 0.70
N ASP A 110 7.76 -21.72 1.22
CA ASP A 110 7.65 -23.17 1.42
C ASP A 110 7.18 -23.92 0.17
N GLY A 111 6.99 -23.21 -0.93
CA GLY A 111 6.57 -23.84 -2.18
C GLY A 111 5.09 -23.75 -2.49
N ASP A 112 4.27 -23.34 -1.53
CA ASP A 112 2.85 -23.17 -1.78
C ASP A 112 2.60 -21.92 -2.62
N LYS A 113 1.46 -21.87 -3.27
CA LYS A 113 1.06 -20.72 -4.07
C LYS A 113 -0.38 -20.37 -3.73
N GLU A 114 -0.69 -19.10 -3.85
CA GLU A 114 -2.04 -18.65 -3.58
C GLU A 114 -2.34 -17.41 -4.40
N THR A 115 -3.58 -17.28 -4.85
CA THR A 115 -4.06 -16.01 -5.40
C THR A 115 -5.07 -15.49 -4.39
N THR A 116 -4.85 -14.29 -3.91
CA THR A 116 -5.68 -13.75 -2.86
C THR A 116 -5.83 -12.23 -3.07
N LYS A 117 -6.16 -11.50 -2.06
CA LYS A 117 -6.34 -10.06 -2.13
C LYS A 117 -5.18 -9.35 -1.48
N THR A 118 -4.81 -8.20 -2.01
CA THR A 118 -3.71 -7.42 -1.47
C THR A 118 -3.95 -7.07 0.00
N GLY A 119 -5.20 -6.96 0.42
CA GLY A 119 -5.52 -6.69 1.82
C GLY A 119 -5.14 -7.81 2.77
N ARG A 120 -4.73 -8.96 2.26
CA ARG A 120 -4.27 -10.05 3.10
C ARG A 120 -2.76 -10.13 3.14
N CYS A 121 -2.06 -9.13 2.62
CA CYS A 121 -0.61 -9.12 2.57
C CYS A 121 -0.05 -7.84 3.17
N ARG A 122 1.19 -7.92 3.58
CA ARG A 122 1.91 -6.78 4.16
C ARG A 122 3.38 -6.87 3.80
N SER A 123 4.08 -5.74 3.83
CA SER A 123 5.49 -5.72 3.57
C SER A 123 6.23 -5.06 4.74
N LYS A 124 7.53 -5.23 4.79
CA LYS A 124 8.34 -4.56 5.81
C LYS A 124 8.97 -3.31 5.27
#